data_9abf8c316b99e6adb9c59e152153eca1
#
_entry.id   9abf8c316b99e6adb9c59e152153eca1
#
_cell.length_a   1.000
_cell.length_b   1.000
_cell.length_c   1.000
_cell.angle_alpha   90.00
_cell.angle_beta   90.00
_cell.angle_gamma   90.00
#
_symmetry.space_group_name_H-M   'P 1'
#
loop_
_entity.id
_entity.type
_entity.pdbx_description
1 polymer ?
#
loop_
_entity_poly.entity_id
_entity_poly.type
_entity_poly.pdbx_seq_one_letter_code
_entity_poly.pdbx_strand_id
1 'polypeptide(L)'
;MNDREWVEQFIDKNEDKYIRANDEIWGFAELAFHEERSAEMLEEMLRREGFQVETGVAGIPTCFTGTWSQGSGKPVMGILGEYDALAGLSQEPGVAVKKERQPGGAGHGCGHCALGMGALAAAVAVKEYLKETGKDGTII
;
A
#
# COMPACT_ATOMS: atom_id res chain seq x y z
N MET A 1 -20.70 4.02 17.88
CA MET A 1 -19.29 3.97 17.39
C MET A 1 -19.08 5.21 16.54
N ASN A 2 -18.05 6.00 16.85
CA ASN A 2 -17.69 7.14 16.01
C ASN A 2 -16.84 6.69 14.81
N ASP A 3 -16.65 7.59 13.83
CA ASP A 3 -15.95 7.26 12.58
C ASP A 3 -14.51 6.76 12.80
N ARG A 4 -13.82 7.32 13.79
CA ARG A 4 -12.46 6.92 14.16
C ARG A 4 -12.42 5.51 14.75
N GLU A 5 -13.30 5.21 15.68
CA GLU A 5 -13.41 3.88 16.29
C GLU A 5 -13.74 2.82 15.23
N TRP A 6 -14.56 3.17 14.26
CA TRP A 6 -14.89 2.27 13.16
C TRP A 6 -13.66 1.92 12.33
N VAL A 7 -12.86 2.94 11.95
CA VAL A 7 -11.64 2.73 11.15
C VAL A 7 -10.61 1.91 11.93
N GLU A 8 -10.39 2.24 13.21
CA GLU A 8 -9.45 1.50 14.07
C GLU A 8 -9.84 0.02 14.13
N GLN A 9 -11.09 -0.30 14.42
CA GLN A 9 -11.58 -1.68 14.46
C GLN A 9 -11.49 -2.40 13.11
N PHE A 10 -11.74 -1.69 12.00
CA PHE A 10 -11.59 -2.27 10.67
C PHE A 10 -10.14 -2.65 10.39
N ILE A 11 -9.18 -1.77 10.71
CA ILE A 11 -7.76 -2.03 10.52
C ILE A 11 -7.29 -3.18 11.42
N ASP A 12 -7.61 -3.16 12.71
CA ASP A 12 -7.25 -4.22 13.67
C ASP A 12 -7.74 -5.60 13.21
N LYS A 13 -8.96 -5.65 12.70
CA LYS A 13 -9.55 -6.91 12.19
C LYS A 13 -8.83 -7.45 10.95
N ASN A 14 -8.19 -6.59 10.19
CA ASN A 14 -7.54 -6.91 8.91
C ASN A 14 -5.99 -6.83 8.96
N GLU A 15 -5.41 -6.51 10.11
CA GLU A 15 -3.97 -6.21 10.25
C GLU A 15 -3.06 -7.30 9.71
N ASP A 16 -3.37 -8.56 9.97
CA ASP A 16 -2.56 -9.70 9.54
C ASP A 16 -2.27 -9.74 8.03
N LYS A 17 -3.25 -9.38 7.19
CA LYS A 17 -3.05 -9.36 5.74
C LYS A 17 -2.14 -8.21 5.30
N TYR A 18 -2.25 -7.06 5.97
CA TYR A 18 -1.43 -5.89 5.66
C TYR A 18 0.00 -6.07 6.16
N ILE A 19 0.18 -6.63 7.37
CA ILE A 19 1.50 -6.94 7.92
C ILE A 19 2.23 -7.94 7.02
N ARG A 20 1.59 -9.05 6.64
CA ARG A 20 2.21 -10.05 5.74
C ARG A 20 2.63 -9.45 4.41
N ALA A 21 1.76 -8.66 3.77
CA ALA A 21 2.10 -8.03 2.49
C ALA A 21 3.21 -6.99 2.63
N ASN A 22 3.23 -6.22 3.72
CA ASN A 22 4.34 -5.32 4.03
C ASN A 22 5.66 -6.07 4.16
N ASP A 23 5.68 -7.19 4.87
CA ASP A 23 6.89 -7.99 5.08
C ASP A 23 7.41 -8.60 3.77
N GLU A 24 6.51 -8.98 2.86
CA GLU A 24 6.88 -9.44 1.52
C GLU A 24 7.52 -8.32 0.70
N ILE A 25 6.90 -7.13 0.64
CA ILE A 25 7.45 -5.94 -0.05
C ILE A 25 8.79 -5.55 0.58
N TRP A 26 8.89 -5.58 1.91
CA TRP A 26 10.15 -5.34 2.61
C TRP A 26 11.23 -6.34 2.17
N GLY A 27 10.85 -7.61 1.98
CA GLY A 27 11.75 -8.67 1.53
C GLY A 27 12.16 -8.55 0.06
N PHE A 28 11.30 -7.99 -0.81
CA PHE A 28 11.62 -7.74 -2.22
C PHE A 28 12.72 -6.68 -2.37
N ALA A 29 12.63 -5.61 -1.59
CA ALA A 29 13.60 -4.53 -1.55
C ALA A 29 13.97 -4.00 -2.95
N GLU A 30 12.96 -3.69 -3.76
CA GLU A 30 13.12 -3.23 -5.15
C GLU A 30 13.35 -1.72 -5.20
N LEU A 31 14.29 -1.29 -6.04
CA LEU A 31 14.64 0.13 -6.21
C LEU A 31 13.56 0.88 -7.01
N ALA A 32 13.55 2.21 -6.85
CA ALA A 32 12.66 3.10 -7.60
C ALA A 32 12.68 2.82 -9.11
N PHE A 33 11.50 2.77 -9.74
CA PHE A 33 11.22 2.39 -11.12
C PHE A 33 11.51 0.91 -11.49
N HIS A 34 11.86 0.08 -10.53
CA HIS A 34 12.11 -1.36 -10.68
C HIS A 34 11.29 -2.19 -9.67
N GLU A 35 10.25 -1.60 -9.09
CA GLU A 35 9.40 -2.21 -8.06
C GLU A 35 8.35 -3.16 -8.67
N GLU A 36 8.76 -4.06 -9.56
CA GLU A 36 7.85 -4.89 -10.36
C GLU A 36 6.97 -5.80 -9.50
N ARG A 37 7.58 -6.54 -8.57
CA ARG A 37 6.88 -7.47 -7.67
C ARG A 37 6.03 -6.74 -6.65
N SER A 38 6.53 -5.64 -6.13
CA SER A 38 5.82 -4.80 -5.17
C SER A 38 4.59 -4.16 -5.80
N ALA A 39 4.73 -3.61 -7.02
CA ALA A 39 3.62 -3.05 -7.79
C ALA A 39 2.55 -4.12 -8.08
N GLU A 40 2.95 -5.27 -8.63
CA GLU A 40 2.04 -6.38 -8.95
C GLU A 40 1.24 -6.83 -7.72
N MET A 41 1.89 -6.95 -6.56
CA MET A 41 1.23 -7.32 -5.31
C MET A 41 0.19 -6.27 -4.89
N LEU A 42 0.56 -5.00 -4.85
CA LEU A 42 -0.33 -3.92 -4.44
C LEU A 42 -1.52 -3.77 -5.40
N GLU A 43 -1.28 -3.85 -6.71
CA GLU A 43 -2.31 -3.83 -7.74
C GLU A 43 -3.30 -4.98 -7.57
N GLU A 44 -2.80 -6.20 -7.35
CA GLU A 44 -3.65 -7.38 -7.16
C GLU A 44 -4.48 -7.28 -5.88
N MET A 45 -3.89 -6.76 -4.79
CA MET A 45 -4.64 -6.50 -3.56
C MET A 45 -5.78 -5.50 -3.80
N LEU A 46 -5.53 -4.40 -4.52
CA LEU A 46 -6.58 -3.43 -4.87
C LEU A 46 -7.67 -4.04 -5.76
N ARG A 47 -7.30 -4.85 -6.76
CA ARG A 47 -8.28 -5.56 -7.60
C ARG A 47 -9.18 -6.48 -6.79
N ARG A 48 -8.61 -7.24 -5.86
CA ARG A 48 -9.38 -8.12 -4.94
C ARG A 48 -10.32 -7.34 -4.04
N GLU A 49 -9.94 -6.14 -3.66
CA GLU A 49 -10.78 -5.22 -2.90
C GLU A 49 -11.82 -4.47 -3.78
N GLY A 50 -11.87 -4.74 -5.07
CA GLY A 50 -12.87 -4.18 -5.99
C GLY A 50 -12.55 -2.79 -6.55
N PHE A 51 -11.29 -2.35 -6.47
CA PHE A 51 -10.84 -1.15 -7.16
C PHE A 51 -10.61 -1.43 -8.65
N GLN A 52 -10.89 -0.45 -9.49
CA GLN A 52 -10.42 -0.44 -10.88
C GLN A 52 -8.97 0.01 -10.89
N VAL A 53 -8.08 -0.86 -11.37
CA VAL A 53 -6.64 -0.59 -11.37
C VAL A 53 -6.15 -0.28 -12.78
N GLU A 54 -5.51 0.86 -12.96
CA GLU A 54 -4.78 1.27 -14.15
C GLU A 54 -3.28 1.18 -13.88
N THR A 55 -2.54 0.49 -14.73
CA THR A 55 -1.11 0.24 -14.61
C THR A 55 -0.30 1.04 -15.62
N GLY A 56 0.98 1.28 -15.37
CA GLY A 56 1.85 2.01 -16.28
C GLY A 56 1.48 3.49 -16.42
N VAL A 57 0.90 4.07 -15.40
CA VAL A 57 0.44 5.47 -15.40
C VAL A 57 1.60 6.42 -15.69
N ALA A 58 1.34 7.43 -16.50
CA ALA A 58 2.34 8.40 -16.97
C ALA A 58 3.56 7.78 -17.67
N GLY A 59 3.44 6.55 -18.19
CA GLY A 59 4.55 5.86 -18.87
C GLY A 59 5.58 5.26 -17.91
N ILE A 60 5.28 5.21 -16.61
CA ILE A 60 6.13 4.56 -15.59
C ILE A 60 5.58 3.15 -15.34
N PRO A 61 6.31 2.09 -15.70
CA PRO A 61 5.80 0.70 -15.65
C PRO A 61 5.28 0.27 -14.28
N THR A 62 5.92 0.74 -13.21
CA THR A 62 5.58 0.41 -11.81
C THR A 62 4.62 1.41 -11.15
N CYS A 63 4.18 2.44 -11.88
CA CYS A 63 3.19 3.39 -11.38
C CYS A 63 1.77 2.90 -11.73
N PHE A 64 0.89 2.92 -10.76
CA PHE A 64 -0.52 2.54 -10.93
C PHE A 64 -1.46 3.44 -10.15
N THR A 65 -2.72 3.44 -10.53
CA THR A 65 -3.81 4.01 -9.76
C THR A 65 -4.89 2.95 -9.50
N GLY A 66 -5.50 3.00 -8.33
CA GLY A 66 -6.69 2.22 -8.03
C GLY A 66 -7.86 3.16 -7.73
N THR A 67 -8.95 3.03 -8.45
CA THR A 67 -10.13 3.91 -8.30
C THR A 67 -11.36 3.11 -7.87
N TRP A 68 -12.05 3.62 -6.88
CA TRP A 68 -13.36 3.12 -6.46
C TRP A 68 -14.32 4.28 -6.20
N SER A 69 -15.60 4.14 -6.60
CA SER A 69 -16.61 5.19 -6.49
C SER A 69 -17.95 4.65 -6.02
N GLN A 70 -18.69 5.46 -5.30
CA GLN A 70 -20.06 5.19 -4.87
C GLN A 70 -20.95 6.44 -4.95
N GLY A 71 -22.23 6.25 -5.29
CA GLY A 71 -23.23 7.29 -5.34
C GLY A 71 -22.91 8.36 -6.38
N SER A 72 -22.92 9.64 -5.99
CA SER A 72 -22.56 10.76 -6.87
C SER A 72 -21.06 10.82 -7.23
N GLY A 73 -20.23 9.98 -6.60
CA GLY A 73 -18.80 9.98 -6.76
C GLY A 73 -18.07 11.17 -6.13
N LYS A 74 -18.74 11.96 -5.33
CA LYS A 74 -18.15 13.15 -4.68
C LYS A 74 -18.30 13.07 -3.15
N PRO A 75 -17.30 13.56 -2.39
CA PRO A 75 -16.00 14.14 -2.82
C PRO A 75 -15.08 13.10 -3.46
N VAL A 76 -14.06 13.58 -4.19
CA VAL A 76 -12.95 12.77 -4.71
C VAL A 76 -11.75 12.94 -3.79
N MET A 77 -11.22 11.85 -3.28
CA MET A 77 -10.08 11.82 -2.37
C MET A 77 -8.94 11.02 -2.98
N GLY A 78 -7.74 11.60 -3.00
CA GLY A 78 -6.52 10.92 -3.40
C GLY A 78 -5.72 10.47 -2.20
N ILE A 79 -5.23 9.22 -2.22
CA ILE A 79 -4.32 8.66 -1.22
C ILE A 79 -3.04 8.26 -1.94
N LEU A 80 -1.91 8.84 -1.54
CA LEU A 80 -0.61 8.58 -2.15
C LEU A 80 0.18 7.56 -1.34
N GLY A 81 0.85 6.64 -2.03
CA GLY A 81 1.75 5.66 -1.42
C GLY A 81 3.03 5.52 -2.23
N GLU A 82 4.14 5.33 -1.55
CA GLU A 82 5.46 5.01 -2.08
C GLU A 82 5.83 3.61 -1.58
N TYR A 83 6.61 2.84 -2.36
CA TYR A 83 6.96 1.47 -1.97
C TYR A 83 8.33 1.01 -2.50
N ASP A 84 9.16 1.95 -2.93
CA ASP A 84 10.54 1.70 -3.35
C ASP A 84 11.50 1.53 -2.17
N ALA A 85 12.54 0.71 -2.37
CA ALA A 85 13.66 0.56 -1.47
C ALA A 85 14.82 1.46 -1.86
N LEU A 86 15.79 1.61 -0.98
CA LEU A 86 16.99 2.43 -1.18
C LEU A 86 18.23 1.55 -1.37
N ALA A 87 19.12 1.97 -2.27
CA ALA A 87 20.37 1.28 -2.55
C ALA A 87 21.30 1.24 -1.32
N GLY A 88 21.97 0.10 -1.11
CA GLY A 88 22.97 -0.06 -0.05
C GLY A 88 22.39 -0.16 1.37
N LEU A 89 21.07 -0.32 1.52
CA LEU A 89 20.41 -0.40 2.82
C LEU A 89 19.90 -1.80 3.17
N SER A 90 20.46 -2.85 2.54
CA SER A 90 20.14 -4.22 2.90
C SER A 90 20.43 -4.49 4.37
N GLN A 91 19.46 -5.08 5.08
CA GLN A 91 19.56 -5.29 6.52
C GLN A 91 18.84 -6.56 6.94
N GLU A 92 19.43 -7.31 7.88
CA GLU A 92 18.74 -8.41 8.55
C GLU A 92 17.63 -7.88 9.47
N PRO A 93 16.47 -8.53 9.51
CA PRO A 93 15.39 -8.13 10.40
C PRO A 93 15.71 -8.46 11.86
N GLY A 94 15.23 -7.63 12.79
CA GLY A 94 15.28 -7.89 14.22
C GLY A 94 16.66 -7.76 14.87
N VAL A 95 17.67 -7.22 14.18
CA VAL A 95 19.01 -7.00 14.77
C VAL A 95 19.33 -5.51 14.83
N ALA A 96 19.90 -5.07 15.96
CA ALA A 96 20.24 -3.65 16.21
C ALA A 96 21.67 -3.27 15.76
N VAL A 97 22.26 -4.07 14.89
CA VAL A 97 23.61 -3.82 14.34
C VAL A 97 23.54 -3.88 12.82
N LYS A 98 24.44 -3.17 12.13
CA LYS A 98 24.54 -3.27 10.67
C LYS A 98 24.87 -4.72 10.28
N LYS A 99 23.96 -5.36 9.59
CA LYS A 99 24.12 -6.72 9.10
C LYS A 99 23.32 -6.88 7.79
N GLU A 100 24.02 -6.84 6.69
CA GLU A 100 23.43 -6.93 5.36
C GLU A 100 22.91 -8.36 5.09
N ARG A 101 21.69 -8.50 4.61
CA ARG A 101 21.17 -9.77 4.06
C ARG A 101 21.84 -10.08 2.73
N GLN A 102 22.04 -9.05 1.92
CA GLN A 102 22.72 -9.10 0.64
C GLN A 102 23.79 -8.00 0.61
N PRO A 103 25.06 -8.34 0.49
CA PRO A 103 26.14 -7.36 0.45
C PRO A 103 25.92 -6.28 -0.62
N GLY A 104 25.88 -5.01 -0.21
CA GLY A 104 25.61 -3.88 -1.09
C GLY A 104 24.19 -3.79 -1.64
N GLY A 105 23.27 -4.68 -1.22
CA GLY A 105 21.90 -4.76 -1.70
C GLY A 105 21.01 -3.61 -1.21
N ALA A 106 19.83 -3.51 -1.82
CA ALA A 106 18.80 -2.55 -1.43
C ALA A 106 18.09 -2.97 -0.14
N GLY A 107 17.45 -2.01 0.52
CA GLY A 107 16.62 -2.23 1.70
C GLY A 107 15.68 -1.07 2.01
N HIS A 108 14.63 -1.35 2.76
CA HIS A 108 13.62 -0.36 3.14
C HIS A 108 14.03 0.47 4.37
N GLY A 109 15.16 1.15 4.28
CA GLY A 109 15.65 2.01 5.36
C GLY A 109 14.84 3.29 5.56
N CYS A 110 14.04 3.70 4.59
CA CYS A 110 13.08 4.81 4.72
C CYS A 110 11.66 4.34 5.11
N GLY A 111 11.37 3.04 4.98
CA GLY A 111 10.07 2.46 5.35
C GLY A 111 8.97 2.64 4.31
N HIS A 112 9.30 2.85 3.04
CA HIS A 112 8.31 3.02 1.97
C HIS A 112 7.42 1.80 1.77
N CYS A 113 7.87 0.58 2.08
CA CYS A 113 6.99 -0.60 2.14
C CYS A 113 5.78 -0.36 3.03
N ALA A 114 5.99 0.25 4.21
CA ALA A 114 4.91 0.57 5.14
C ALA A 114 4.07 1.77 4.67
N LEU A 115 4.64 2.74 3.96
CA LEU A 115 3.89 3.85 3.36
C LEU A 115 2.92 3.36 2.29
N GLY A 116 3.40 2.54 1.35
CA GLY A 116 2.56 1.97 0.29
C GLY A 116 1.44 1.08 0.86
N MET A 117 1.78 0.21 1.80
CA MET A 117 0.80 -0.66 2.46
C MET A 117 -0.19 0.12 3.31
N GLY A 118 0.25 1.14 4.04
CA GLY A 118 -0.61 2.02 4.83
C GLY A 118 -1.59 2.81 3.96
N ALA A 119 -1.14 3.31 2.80
CA ALA A 119 -1.98 3.98 1.81
C ALA A 119 -3.06 3.04 1.28
N LEU A 120 -2.70 1.80 0.92
CA LEU A 120 -3.66 0.79 0.47
C LEU A 120 -4.67 0.44 1.57
N ALA A 121 -4.22 0.20 2.78
CA ALA A 121 -5.08 -0.12 3.92
C ALA A 121 -6.07 1.03 4.22
N ALA A 122 -5.61 2.28 4.14
CA ALA A 122 -6.45 3.45 4.29
C ALA A 122 -7.51 3.55 3.19
N ALA A 123 -7.12 3.33 1.92
CA ALA A 123 -8.06 3.34 0.79
C ALA A 123 -9.17 2.29 0.97
N VAL A 124 -8.80 1.07 1.36
CA VAL A 124 -9.76 -0.02 1.61
C VAL A 124 -10.66 0.29 2.78
N ALA A 125 -10.13 0.83 3.88
CA ALA A 125 -10.93 1.21 5.05
C ALA A 125 -11.94 2.29 4.71
N VAL A 126 -11.54 3.34 3.99
CA VAL A 126 -12.46 4.41 3.55
C VAL A 126 -13.53 3.86 2.61
N LYS A 127 -13.16 2.99 1.66
CA LYS A 127 -14.12 2.33 0.78
C LYS A 127 -15.19 1.56 1.57
N GLU A 128 -14.79 0.72 2.50
CA GLU A 128 -15.73 -0.08 3.29
C GLU A 128 -16.59 0.80 4.22
N TYR A 129 -16.01 1.86 4.78
CA TYR A 129 -16.77 2.85 5.55
C TYR A 129 -17.85 3.54 4.70
N LEU A 130 -17.52 3.96 3.48
CA LEU A 130 -18.50 4.58 2.57
C LEU A 130 -19.63 3.59 2.21
N LYS A 131 -19.28 2.33 1.95
CA LYS A 131 -20.25 1.27 1.67
C LYS A 131 -21.21 1.04 2.84
N GLU A 132 -20.67 0.89 4.05
CA GLU A 132 -21.47 0.61 5.25
C GLU A 132 -22.37 1.79 5.62
N THR A 133 -21.89 3.01 5.48
CA THR A 133 -22.65 4.22 5.82
C THR A 133 -23.56 4.74 4.70
N GLY A 134 -23.45 4.19 3.49
CA GLY A 134 -24.18 4.67 2.30
C GLY A 134 -23.77 6.07 1.84
N LYS A 135 -22.61 6.56 2.29
CA LYS A 135 -22.10 7.88 1.90
C LYS A 135 -21.47 7.83 0.50
N ASP A 136 -21.64 8.91 -0.24
CA ASP A 136 -21.05 9.09 -1.56
C ASP A 136 -19.55 9.39 -1.48
N GLY A 137 -18.80 9.01 -2.52
CA GLY A 137 -17.39 9.38 -2.64
C GLY A 137 -16.66 8.62 -3.72
N THR A 138 -15.48 9.13 -4.09
CA THR A 138 -14.49 8.46 -4.93
C THR A 138 -13.16 8.45 -4.19
N ILE A 139 -12.46 7.32 -4.26
CA ILE A 139 -11.11 7.14 -3.72
C ILE A 139 -10.21 6.77 -4.89
N ILE A 140 -9.07 7.45 -4.96
CA ILE A 140 -8.02 7.20 -5.95
C ILE A 140 -6.70 6.99 -5.21
#